data_4dea01fbb4fa9dd26d309c07c25015c8
#
_entry.id   4dea01fbb4fa9dd26d309c07c25015c8
#
_cell.length_a   1.000
_cell.length_b   1.000
_cell.length_c   1.000
_cell.angle_alpha   90.00
_cell.angle_beta   90.00
_cell.angle_gamma   90.00
#
_symmetry.space_group_name_H-M   'P 1'
#
loop_
_entity.id
_entity.type
_entity.pdbx_description
1 polymer ?
#
loop_
_entity_poly.entity_id
_entity_poly.type
_entity_poly.pdbx_seq_one_letter_code
_entity_poly.pdbx_strand_id
1 'polypeptide(L)'
;MSEITIRPVLTKADRKAFVDLPFRLYAHNPNWVPPLKDEVHGLITPGKNPWFEHGEAEFFLAERGGQIVGRISAHIDHLALKQPPEQGMGPGCGNWGMFEAEDAAVAAALIARAEDALRAKGMTRSMGPISLAMWDEPGLLVEGFDHPPVVMMGFNSSAYAPWVEAAGYAGVQDLLTYDLPIDKGLPEL
;
A
#
# COMPACT_ATOMS: atom_id res chain seq x y z
N MET A 1 13.91 14.41 -19.33
CA MET A 1 12.78 13.77 -18.63
C MET A 1 12.15 14.82 -17.73
N SER A 2 10.82 14.93 -17.69
CA SER A 2 10.14 15.89 -16.79
C SER A 2 10.43 15.53 -15.34
N GLU A 3 10.60 16.55 -14.51
CA GLU A 3 10.85 16.40 -13.07
C GLU A 3 9.66 15.70 -12.37
N ILE A 4 9.96 14.84 -11.40
CA ILE A 4 8.96 14.21 -10.54
C ILE A 4 8.77 15.09 -9.31
N THR A 5 7.54 15.54 -9.09
CA THR A 5 7.15 16.31 -7.89
C THR A 5 6.28 15.45 -7.00
N ILE A 6 6.64 15.35 -5.72
CA ILE A 6 5.80 14.66 -4.71
C ILE A 6 5.06 15.72 -3.89
N ARG A 7 3.73 15.59 -3.82
CA ARG A 7 2.89 16.53 -3.08
C ARG A 7 1.86 15.83 -2.19
N PRO A 8 1.46 16.45 -1.06
CA PRO A 8 0.46 15.87 -0.17
C PRO A 8 -0.95 15.91 -0.80
N VAL A 9 -1.78 14.98 -0.36
CA VAL A 9 -3.21 14.91 -0.69
C VAL A 9 -3.97 15.78 0.30
N LEU A 10 -4.37 16.98 -0.12
CA LEU A 10 -5.03 17.96 0.77
C LEU A 10 -6.48 18.25 0.38
N THR A 11 -6.78 18.22 -0.92
CA THR A 11 -8.08 18.60 -1.46
C THR A 11 -8.96 17.40 -1.82
N LYS A 12 -10.25 17.64 -2.05
CA LYS A 12 -11.15 16.60 -2.60
C LYS A 12 -10.70 16.11 -3.98
N ALA A 13 -10.12 17.00 -4.80
CA ALA A 13 -9.59 16.66 -6.11
C ALA A 13 -8.37 15.74 -5.97
N ASP A 14 -7.46 16.01 -5.02
CA ASP A 14 -6.32 15.14 -4.75
C ASP A 14 -6.75 13.75 -4.27
N ARG A 15 -7.73 13.69 -3.37
CA ARG A 15 -8.29 12.41 -2.90
C ARG A 15 -8.90 11.61 -4.04
N LYS A 16 -9.62 12.29 -4.95
CA LYS A 16 -10.15 11.64 -6.14
C LYS A 16 -9.03 11.09 -7.03
N ALA A 17 -7.99 11.89 -7.28
CA ALA A 17 -6.84 11.47 -8.08
C ALA A 17 -6.09 10.29 -7.43
N PHE A 18 -5.96 10.29 -6.11
CA PHE A 18 -5.36 9.20 -5.33
C PHE A 18 -6.14 7.89 -5.48
N VAL A 19 -7.48 7.94 -5.40
CA VAL A 19 -8.35 6.78 -5.55
C VAL A 19 -8.39 6.30 -7.00
N ASP A 20 -8.40 7.22 -7.98
CA ASP A 20 -8.56 6.88 -9.39
C ASP A 20 -7.29 6.33 -10.05
N LEU A 21 -6.11 6.55 -9.48
CA LEU A 21 -4.84 6.17 -10.10
C LEU A 21 -4.75 4.67 -10.47
N PRO A 22 -5.08 3.69 -9.62
CA PRO A 22 -5.02 2.27 -9.97
C PRO A 22 -5.93 1.91 -11.14
N PHE A 23 -7.08 2.56 -11.25
CA PHE A 23 -8.02 2.33 -12.36
C PHE A 23 -7.42 2.68 -13.72
N ARG A 24 -6.48 3.65 -13.75
CA ARG A 24 -5.73 3.99 -14.95
C ARG A 24 -4.57 3.03 -15.17
N LEU A 25 -3.81 2.72 -14.13
CA LEU A 25 -2.62 1.86 -14.22
C LEU A 25 -2.96 0.44 -14.65
N TYR A 26 -4.07 -0.09 -14.13
CA TYR A 26 -4.49 -1.48 -14.37
C TYR A 26 -5.63 -1.62 -15.38
N ALA A 27 -6.00 -0.56 -16.11
CA ALA A 27 -7.13 -0.53 -17.03
C ALA A 27 -7.15 -1.68 -18.07
N HIS A 28 -5.98 -2.20 -18.41
CA HIS A 28 -5.81 -3.26 -19.41
C HIS A 28 -5.39 -4.61 -18.82
N ASN A 29 -5.33 -4.71 -17.50
CA ASN A 29 -4.97 -5.96 -16.85
C ASN A 29 -6.24 -6.80 -16.58
N PRO A 30 -6.41 -7.97 -17.23
CA PRO A 30 -7.63 -8.79 -17.09
C PRO A 30 -7.78 -9.43 -15.70
N ASN A 31 -6.70 -9.52 -14.94
CA ASN A 31 -6.69 -10.12 -13.60
C ASN A 31 -6.90 -9.10 -12.49
N TRP A 32 -6.84 -7.80 -12.79
CA TRP A 32 -7.10 -6.78 -11.79
C TRP A 32 -8.58 -6.66 -11.47
N VAL A 33 -8.94 -6.79 -10.20
CA VAL A 33 -10.29 -6.57 -9.71
C VAL A 33 -10.38 -5.18 -9.09
N PRO A 34 -11.10 -4.22 -9.72
CA PRO A 34 -11.18 -2.86 -9.20
C PRO A 34 -11.96 -2.82 -7.87
N PRO A 35 -11.42 -2.16 -6.84
CA PRO A 35 -12.14 -1.93 -5.60
C PRO A 35 -13.29 -0.93 -5.80
N LEU A 36 -14.25 -0.93 -4.90
CA LEU A 36 -15.30 0.10 -4.89
C LEU A 36 -14.70 1.45 -4.45
N LYS A 37 -14.78 2.46 -5.31
CA LYS A 37 -14.17 3.78 -5.05
C LYS A 37 -14.66 4.41 -3.76
N ASP A 38 -15.95 4.26 -3.43
CA ASP A 38 -16.54 4.82 -2.21
C ASP A 38 -15.97 4.15 -0.95
N GLU A 39 -15.65 2.86 -1.00
CA GLU A 39 -14.98 2.15 0.08
C GLU A 39 -13.56 2.67 0.27
N VAL A 40 -12.79 2.81 -0.82
CA VAL A 40 -11.43 3.39 -0.75
C VAL A 40 -11.46 4.83 -0.24
N HIS A 41 -12.44 5.64 -0.68
CA HIS A 41 -12.66 6.98 -0.12
C HIS A 41 -12.99 6.95 1.37
N GLY A 42 -13.77 5.97 1.82
CA GLY A 42 -14.07 5.75 3.24
C GLY A 42 -12.82 5.39 4.02
N LEU A 43 -12.02 4.44 3.49
CA LEU A 43 -10.80 3.94 4.11
C LEU A 43 -9.79 5.05 4.43
N ILE A 44 -9.60 6.01 3.51
CA ILE A 44 -8.65 7.13 3.66
C ILE A 44 -9.24 8.39 4.33
N THR A 45 -10.44 8.31 4.90
CA THR A 45 -11.12 9.49 5.46
C THR A 45 -11.23 9.40 6.97
N PRO A 46 -10.56 10.29 7.74
CA PRO A 46 -10.79 10.40 9.18
C PRO A 46 -12.28 10.60 9.50
N GLY A 47 -12.75 9.92 10.56
CA GLY A 47 -14.15 9.92 10.97
C GLY A 47 -15.06 8.95 10.19
N LYS A 48 -14.60 8.35 9.09
CA LYS A 48 -15.28 7.25 8.41
C LYS A 48 -14.64 5.90 8.70
N ASN A 49 -13.30 5.85 8.71
CA ASN A 49 -12.55 4.67 9.08
C ASN A 49 -12.18 4.74 10.57
N PRO A 50 -12.64 3.78 11.42
CA PRO A 50 -12.30 3.71 12.84
C PRO A 50 -10.81 3.61 13.12
N TRP A 51 -10.02 3.14 12.17
CA TRP A 51 -8.57 3.07 12.30
C TRP A 51 -7.95 4.43 12.72
N PHE A 52 -8.52 5.54 12.26
CA PHE A 52 -8.05 6.89 12.62
C PHE A 52 -8.30 7.27 14.10
N GLU A 53 -8.99 6.45 14.87
CA GLU A 53 -9.12 6.65 16.33
C GLU A 53 -7.80 6.33 17.06
N HIS A 54 -6.95 5.50 16.46
CA HIS A 54 -5.66 5.11 17.01
C HIS A 54 -4.50 5.20 16.01
N GLY A 55 -4.73 5.67 14.80
CA GLY A 55 -3.74 5.83 13.75
C GLY A 55 -3.74 7.21 13.13
N GLU A 56 -2.63 7.54 12.49
CA GLU A 56 -2.48 8.75 11.70
C GLU A 56 -1.82 8.43 10.36
N ALA A 57 -2.29 9.07 9.30
CA ALA A 57 -1.78 8.85 7.94
C ALA A 57 -1.63 10.15 7.16
N GLU A 58 -0.58 10.21 6.36
CA GLU A 58 -0.37 11.19 5.31
C GLU A 58 -0.39 10.47 3.96
N PHE A 59 -1.01 11.09 2.97
CA PHE A 59 -1.13 10.56 1.62
C PHE A 59 -0.41 11.48 0.65
N PHE A 60 0.29 10.90 -0.32
CA PHE A 60 1.09 11.63 -1.30
C PHE A 60 0.78 11.19 -2.71
N LEU A 61 0.88 12.13 -3.64
CA LEU A 61 0.81 11.92 -5.08
C LEU A 61 2.15 12.28 -5.71
N ALA A 62 2.61 11.45 -6.63
CA ALA A 62 3.68 11.79 -7.56
C ALA A 62 3.09 12.37 -8.83
N GLU A 63 3.62 13.50 -9.26
CA GLU A 63 3.22 14.20 -10.48
C GLU A 63 4.42 14.37 -11.41
N ARG A 64 4.22 14.12 -12.69
CA ARG A 64 5.22 14.31 -13.74
C ARG A 64 4.55 14.84 -15.00
N GLY A 65 5.00 16.04 -15.46
CA GLY A 65 4.41 16.64 -16.66
C GLY A 65 2.92 16.96 -16.55
N GLY A 66 2.42 17.27 -15.35
CA GLY A 66 1.01 17.57 -15.10
C GLY A 66 0.11 16.32 -14.94
N GLN A 67 0.68 15.13 -14.96
CA GLN A 67 -0.05 13.87 -14.76
C GLN A 67 0.33 13.23 -13.41
N ILE A 68 -0.65 12.65 -12.74
CA ILE A 68 -0.42 11.83 -11.54
C ILE A 68 0.14 10.48 -12.00
N VAL A 69 1.35 10.15 -11.57
CA VAL A 69 2.11 8.97 -11.99
C VAL A 69 2.40 8.00 -10.86
N GLY A 70 1.97 8.35 -9.63
CA GLY A 70 2.12 7.46 -8.48
C GLY A 70 1.39 7.98 -7.25
N ARG A 71 1.24 7.11 -6.25
CA ARG A 71 0.64 7.41 -4.95
C ARG A 71 1.29 6.57 -3.86
N ILE A 72 1.25 7.05 -2.63
CA ILE A 72 1.69 6.33 -1.42
C ILE A 72 1.03 6.89 -0.18
N SER A 73 0.82 6.08 0.85
CA SER A 73 0.53 6.52 2.21
C SER A 73 1.76 6.35 3.10
N ALA A 74 1.94 7.26 4.07
CA ALA A 74 2.84 7.06 5.21
C ALA A 74 2.00 7.16 6.48
N HIS A 75 2.06 6.16 7.36
CA HIS A 75 1.12 6.09 8.47
C HIS A 75 1.72 5.39 9.69
N ILE A 76 1.12 5.67 10.84
CA ILE A 76 1.53 5.14 12.14
C ILE A 76 0.28 4.61 12.85
N ASP A 77 0.31 3.35 13.23
CA ASP A 77 -0.70 2.76 14.09
C ASP A 77 -0.20 2.74 15.54
N HIS A 78 -0.76 3.60 16.38
CA HIS A 78 -0.35 3.73 17.78
C HIS A 78 -0.69 2.51 18.64
N LEU A 79 -1.58 1.61 18.19
CA LEU A 79 -1.78 0.32 18.85
C LEU A 79 -0.68 -0.67 18.42
N ALA A 80 -0.29 -0.68 17.16
CA ALA A 80 0.79 -1.51 16.67
C ALA A 80 2.15 -1.16 17.31
N LEU A 81 2.39 0.12 17.63
CA LEU A 81 3.59 0.55 18.36
C LEU A 81 3.72 -0.07 19.78
N LYS A 82 2.61 -0.53 20.37
CA LYS A 82 2.58 -1.17 21.69
C LYS A 82 2.82 -2.67 21.63
N GLN A 83 2.87 -3.25 20.42
CA GLN A 83 3.14 -4.68 20.24
C GLN A 83 4.61 -4.99 20.53
N PRO A 84 4.90 -6.19 21.01
CA PRO A 84 6.27 -6.67 21.17
C PRO A 84 7.01 -6.68 19.81
N PRO A 85 8.30 -6.32 19.74
CA PRO A 85 9.05 -6.28 18.48
C PRO A 85 9.09 -7.62 17.71
N GLU A 86 9.00 -8.74 18.42
CA GLU A 86 8.96 -10.10 17.86
C GLU A 86 7.66 -10.40 17.08
N GLN A 87 6.65 -9.57 17.24
CA GLN A 87 5.40 -9.64 16.45
C GLN A 87 5.47 -8.82 15.14
N GLY A 88 6.66 -8.37 14.75
CA GLY A 88 6.91 -7.68 13.49
C GLY A 88 6.78 -6.17 13.55
N MET A 89 5.92 -5.63 14.42
CA MET A 89 5.80 -4.20 14.69
C MET A 89 6.41 -3.88 16.05
N GLY A 90 6.08 -2.76 16.64
CA GLY A 90 6.56 -2.37 17.96
C GLY A 90 7.11 -0.95 17.93
N PRO A 91 7.72 -0.50 19.02
CA PRO A 91 8.18 0.89 19.15
C PRO A 91 9.06 1.33 17.99
N GLY A 92 8.78 2.53 17.48
CA GLY A 92 9.56 3.15 16.40
C GLY A 92 9.29 2.60 14.99
N CYS A 93 8.30 1.73 14.80
CA CYS A 93 7.94 1.21 13.48
C CYS A 93 6.81 2.03 12.84
N GLY A 94 7.10 2.73 11.75
CA GLY A 94 6.10 3.32 10.89
C GLY A 94 5.79 2.45 9.68
N ASN A 95 4.68 2.72 9.02
CA ASN A 95 4.24 1.96 7.87
C ASN A 95 4.03 2.85 6.64
N TRP A 96 4.11 2.27 5.45
CA TRP A 96 3.66 2.87 4.22
C TRP A 96 2.89 1.83 3.39
N GLY A 97 2.00 2.31 2.55
CA GLY A 97 1.16 1.44 1.71
C GLY A 97 0.35 2.22 0.70
N MET A 98 -0.74 1.64 0.20
CA MET A 98 -1.53 2.19 -0.91
C MET A 98 -0.64 2.64 -2.07
N PHE A 99 0.41 1.85 -2.31
CA PHE A 99 1.52 2.19 -3.17
C PHE A 99 1.22 1.85 -4.63
N GLU A 100 1.37 2.87 -5.49
CA GLU A 100 1.31 2.72 -6.94
C GLU A 100 2.36 3.60 -7.60
N ALA A 101 3.03 3.08 -8.62
CA ALA A 101 4.03 3.82 -9.38
C ALA A 101 4.07 3.37 -10.85
N GLU A 102 4.27 4.32 -11.78
CA GLU A 102 4.42 4.00 -13.20
C GLU A 102 5.79 3.43 -13.54
N ASP A 103 6.82 3.83 -12.80
CA ASP A 103 8.20 3.38 -13.02
C ASP A 103 9.06 3.43 -11.76
N ALA A 104 10.27 2.87 -11.85
CA ALA A 104 11.20 2.78 -10.73
C ALA A 104 11.60 4.14 -10.14
N ALA A 105 11.70 5.19 -10.95
CA ALA A 105 12.07 6.51 -10.46
C ALA A 105 10.93 7.13 -9.62
N VAL A 106 9.68 6.94 -10.03
CA VAL A 106 8.50 7.34 -9.27
C VAL A 106 8.41 6.53 -7.97
N ALA A 107 8.63 5.22 -8.03
CA ALA A 107 8.64 4.35 -6.87
C ALA A 107 9.67 4.81 -5.83
N ALA A 108 10.93 5.02 -6.23
CA ALA A 108 11.98 5.49 -5.36
C ALA A 108 11.65 6.84 -4.70
N ALA A 109 11.12 7.80 -5.48
CA ALA A 109 10.75 9.12 -4.97
C ALA A 109 9.61 9.05 -3.94
N LEU A 110 8.60 8.20 -4.18
CA LEU A 110 7.47 8.01 -3.27
C LEU A 110 7.89 7.33 -1.97
N ILE A 111 8.70 6.26 -2.05
CA ILE A 111 9.19 5.54 -0.87
C ILE A 111 10.05 6.48 -0.01
N ALA A 112 10.99 7.20 -0.62
CA ALA A 112 11.81 8.19 0.08
C ALA A 112 10.94 9.25 0.78
N ARG A 113 9.88 9.75 0.12
CA ARG A 113 8.95 10.72 0.73
C ARG A 113 8.18 10.13 1.92
N ALA A 114 7.73 8.88 1.82
CA ALA A 114 7.06 8.21 2.93
C ALA A 114 8.00 8.02 4.12
N GLU A 115 9.24 7.59 3.88
CA GLU A 115 10.26 7.47 4.91
C GLU A 115 10.57 8.80 5.59
N ASP A 116 10.68 9.90 4.82
CA ASP A 116 10.89 11.23 5.38
C ASP A 116 9.73 11.68 6.28
N ALA A 117 8.49 11.38 5.89
CA ALA A 117 7.31 11.66 6.72
C ALA A 117 7.34 10.86 8.03
N LEU A 118 7.66 9.58 7.96
CA LEU A 118 7.79 8.70 9.12
C LEU A 118 8.96 9.13 10.03
N ARG A 119 10.09 9.48 9.44
CA ARG A 119 11.29 9.94 10.16
C ARG A 119 11.04 11.26 10.89
N ALA A 120 10.28 12.18 10.27
CA ALA A 120 9.85 13.43 10.90
C ALA A 120 8.95 13.22 12.12
N LYS A 121 8.26 12.07 12.20
CA LYS A 121 7.44 11.64 13.35
C LYS A 121 8.20 10.76 14.35
N GLY A 122 9.51 10.65 14.21
CA GLY A 122 10.37 9.91 15.13
C GLY A 122 10.42 8.39 14.90
N MET A 123 9.90 7.91 13.77
CA MET A 123 10.03 6.49 13.44
C MET A 123 11.47 6.19 12.99
N THR A 124 11.98 5.05 13.44
CA THR A 124 13.37 4.60 13.20
C THR A 124 13.42 3.35 12.32
N ARG A 125 12.28 2.73 12.10
CA ARG A 125 12.08 1.55 11.25
C ARG A 125 10.83 1.75 10.40
N SER A 126 10.85 1.23 9.19
CA SER A 126 9.73 1.27 8.26
C SER A 126 9.38 -0.12 7.78
N MET A 127 8.09 -0.43 7.71
CA MET A 127 7.54 -1.67 7.18
C MET A 127 6.46 -1.34 6.14
N GLY A 128 6.50 -2.03 5.01
CA GLY A 128 5.55 -1.81 3.92
C GLY A 128 5.83 -2.68 2.69
N PRO A 129 4.92 -2.68 1.72
CA PRO A 129 3.66 -1.94 1.76
C PRO A 129 2.63 -2.62 2.67
N ILE A 130 1.90 -1.84 3.42
CA ILE A 130 0.73 -2.24 4.19
C ILE A 130 -0.28 -1.11 4.05
N SER A 131 -1.47 -1.37 3.53
CA SER A 131 -2.54 -0.36 3.49
C SER A 131 -3.05 -0.17 4.90
N LEU A 132 -3.26 0.98 5.39
CA LEU A 132 -3.45 1.46 6.76
C LEU A 132 -3.34 0.41 7.90
N ALA A 133 -4.06 -0.71 7.83
CA ALA A 133 -4.00 -1.80 8.79
C ALA A 133 -3.44 -3.09 8.17
N MET A 134 -2.87 -3.95 8.99
CA MET A 134 -2.38 -5.29 8.59
C MET A 134 -3.48 -6.15 7.94
N TRP A 135 -4.73 -5.86 8.24
CA TRP A 135 -5.91 -6.60 7.77
C TRP A 135 -6.49 -6.07 6.46
N ASP A 136 -6.01 -4.93 5.96
CA ASP A 136 -6.48 -4.36 4.70
C ASP A 136 -5.77 -5.01 3.51
N GLU A 137 -4.56 -4.58 3.19
CA GLU A 137 -3.75 -5.14 2.11
C GLU A 137 -2.28 -5.23 2.57
N PRO A 138 -1.85 -6.36 3.15
CA PRO A 138 -0.47 -6.54 3.58
C PRO A 138 0.42 -7.05 2.43
N GLY A 139 1.58 -6.44 2.29
CA GLY A 139 2.63 -6.93 1.39
C GLY A 139 2.42 -6.63 -0.08
N LEU A 140 3.20 -7.30 -0.89
CA LEU A 140 3.14 -7.31 -2.35
C LEU A 140 2.74 -8.69 -2.85
N LEU A 141 1.95 -8.72 -3.92
CA LEU A 141 1.81 -9.93 -4.71
C LEU A 141 3.18 -10.23 -5.35
N VAL A 142 3.73 -11.41 -5.10
CA VAL A 142 5.03 -11.87 -5.64
C VAL A 142 4.91 -13.07 -6.57
N GLU A 143 3.83 -13.84 -6.42
CA GLU A 143 3.47 -14.98 -7.28
C GLU A 143 1.96 -14.95 -7.57
N GLY A 144 1.51 -15.59 -8.67
CA GLY A 144 0.09 -15.67 -9.02
C GLY A 144 -0.45 -14.45 -9.78
N PHE A 145 0.38 -13.73 -10.53
CA PHE A 145 -0.02 -12.58 -11.36
C PHE A 145 -0.97 -12.94 -12.52
N ASP A 146 -1.11 -14.20 -12.84
CA ASP A 146 -1.95 -14.76 -13.89
C ASP A 146 -3.37 -15.09 -13.43
N HIS A 147 -3.69 -14.81 -12.16
CA HIS A 147 -5.00 -15.01 -11.56
C HIS A 147 -5.55 -13.72 -10.94
N PRO A 148 -6.87 -13.54 -10.90
CA PRO A 148 -7.47 -12.47 -10.10
C PRO A 148 -7.15 -12.67 -8.61
N PRO A 149 -6.94 -11.57 -7.84
CA PRO A 149 -6.74 -11.68 -6.41
C PRO A 149 -7.98 -12.25 -5.71
N VAL A 150 -7.75 -13.04 -4.68
CA VAL A 150 -8.84 -13.50 -3.80
C VAL A 150 -9.25 -12.39 -2.83
N VAL A 151 -10.37 -12.60 -2.14
CA VAL A 151 -10.91 -11.62 -1.18
C VAL A 151 -9.85 -11.21 -0.15
N MET A 152 -9.71 -9.91 0.09
CA MET A 152 -8.76 -9.28 1.01
C MET A 152 -7.28 -9.38 0.60
N MET A 153 -6.99 -9.80 -0.62
CA MET A 153 -5.61 -9.79 -1.14
C MET A 153 -5.43 -8.67 -2.16
N GLY A 154 -4.33 -7.95 -2.04
CA GLY A 154 -3.96 -6.88 -2.97
C GLY A 154 -3.51 -7.40 -4.33
N PHE A 155 -3.53 -6.52 -5.31
CA PHE A 155 -2.94 -6.74 -6.64
C PHE A 155 -1.95 -5.62 -6.94
N ASN A 156 -0.80 -5.96 -7.51
CA ASN A 156 0.21 -4.99 -7.93
C ASN A 156 0.95 -5.47 -9.18
N SER A 157 1.71 -4.55 -9.79
CA SER A 157 2.63 -4.89 -10.87
C SER A 157 3.79 -5.78 -10.35
N SER A 158 4.19 -6.77 -11.13
CA SER A 158 5.39 -7.59 -10.84
C SER A 158 6.69 -6.79 -10.76
N ALA A 159 6.69 -5.56 -11.29
CA ALA A 159 7.83 -4.65 -11.21
C ALA A 159 8.02 -4.06 -9.80
N TYR A 160 7.02 -4.12 -8.90
CA TYR A 160 7.09 -3.43 -7.61
C TYR A 160 8.07 -4.09 -6.64
N ALA A 161 8.12 -5.42 -6.57
CA ALA A 161 9.07 -6.08 -5.67
C ALA A 161 10.52 -5.67 -5.94
N PRO A 162 11.05 -5.72 -7.19
CA PRO A 162 12.38 -5.21 -7.49
C PRO A 162 12.60 -3.72 -7.15
N TRP A 163 11.58 -2.87 -7.30
CA TRP A 163 11.71 -1.45 -6.98
C TRP A 163 11.75 -1.20 -5.47
N VAL A 164 10.97 -1.95 -4.71
CA VAL A 164 10.97 -1.90 -3.24
C VAL A 164 12.27 -2.45 -2.67
N GLU A 165 12.80 -3.53 -3.23
CA GLU A 165 14.13 -4.07 -2.88
C GLU A 165 15.25 -3.07 -3.20
N ALA A 166 15.19 -2.40 -4.35
CA ALA A 166 16.15 -1.35 -4.73
C ALA A 166 16.11 -0.13 -3.78
N ALA A 167 14.99 0.11 -3.10
CA ALA A 167 14.86 1.12 -2.05
C ALA A 167 15.42 0.66 -0.69
N GLY A 168 15.94 -0.56 -0.58
CA GLY A 168 16.59 -1.10 0.64
C GLY A 168 15.69 -1.96 1.52
N TYR A 169 14.50 -2.31 1.07
CA TYR A 169 13.60 -3.23 1.77
C TYR A 169 13.95 -4.69 1.44
N ALA A 170 13.62 -5.57 2.37
CA ALA A 170 13.73 -7.03 2.17
C ALA A 170 12.44 -7.71 2.63
N GLY A 171 12.05 -8.77 1.96
CA GLY A 171 10.93 -9.61 2.39
C GLY A 171 11.17 -10.20 3.77
N VAL A 172 10.15 -10.13 4.63
CA VAL A 172 10.24 -10.62 6.02
C VAL A 172 9.28 -11.74 6.31
N GLN A 173 8.20 -11.86 5.55
CA GLN A 173 7.16 -12.86 5.71
C GLN A 173 6.41 -13.07 4.41
N ASP A 174 6.20 -14.32 4.03
CA ASP A 174 5.32 -14.70 2.94
C ASP A 174 3.96 -15.12 3.49
N LEU A 175 2.89 -14.63 2.86
CA LEU A 175 1.52 -15.09 3.10
C LEU A 175 1.11 -16.00 1.95
N LEU A 176 0.71 -17.22 2.27
CA LEU A 176 0.29 -18.22 1.28
C LEU A 176 -1.23 -18.23 1.19
N THR A 177 -1.74 -18.19 -0.04
CA THR A 177 -3.16 -18.39 -0.32
C THR A 177 -3.39 -19.80 -0.81
N TYR A 178 -4.42 -20.46 -0.30
CA TYR A 178 -4.79 -21.82 -0.67
C TYR A 178 -6.19 -21.84 -1.29
N ASP A 179 -6.35 -22.58 -2.38
CA ASP A 179 -7.66 -22.91 -2.95
C ASP A 179 -8.10 -24.27 -2.41
N LEU A 180 -9.26 -24.30 -1.75
CA LEU A 180 -9.87 -25.52 -1.22
C LEU A 180 -11.19 -25.80 -1.93
N PRO A 181 -11.24 -26.78 -2.87
CA PRO A 181 -12.49 -27.22 -3.49
C PRO A 181 -13.39 -27.92 -2.48
N ILE A 182 -14.42 -27.22 -2.01
CA ILE A 182 -15.37 -27.73 -0.98
C ILE A 182 -16.36 -28.76 -1.51
N ASP A 183 -16.54 -28.85 -2.83
CA ASP A 183 -17.36 -29.85 -3.51
C ASP A 183 -16.82 -31.29 -3.39
N LYS A 184 -15.55 -31.44 -3.09
CA LYS A 184 -14.86 -32.74 -2.90
C LYS A 184 -14.79 -33.20 -1.45
N GLY A 185 -15.41 -32.49 -0.53
CA GLY A 185 -15.30 -32.74 0.91
C GLY A 185 -13.99 -32.14 1.50
N LEU A 186 -13.88 -32.21 2.83
CA LEU A 186 -12.66 -31.79 3.52
C LEU A 186 -11.57 -32.86 3.31
N PRO A 187 -10.30 -32.44 3.20
CA PRO A 187 -9.17 -33.38 3.19
C PRO A 187 -9.19 -34.23 4.48
N GLU A 188 -8.86 -35.51 4.34
CA GLU A 188 -8.59 -36.35 5.52
C GLU A 188 -7.34 -35.80 6.23
N LEU A 189 -7.48 -35.50 7.54
CA LEU A 189 -6.38 -34.96 8.37
C LEU A 189 -5.43 -36.09 8.79
#